data_97a8e62bcde043c9d61f4cfc1e66eb46
#
_entry.id   97a8e62bcde043c9d61f4cfc1e66eb46
#
_cell.length_a   1.000
_cell.length_b   1.000
_cell.length_c   1.000
_cell.angle_alpha   90.00
_cell.angle_beta   90.00
_cell.angle_gamma   90.00
#
_symmetry.space_group_name_H-M   'P 1'
#
loop_
_entity.id
_entity.type
_entity.pdbx_description
1 polymer ?
#
loop_
_entity_poly.entity_id
_entity_poly.type
_entity_poly.pdbx_seq_one_letter_code
_entity_poly.pdbx_strand_id
1 'polypeptide(L)'
;MNVFYEEDGGFKVGTVLSSTDAALQVEAPHGKRSKIKTNHVLLRFTSPLADFLPTAEAIAAEVDIDFLWECCGQDEFGFEALAQDYVGHPPSAVEAAAIALRLHSAPIYFHRKGRGRYRAAPEDILKAALAGQEKRRLQEVQITEWAAQLAAGMLPEAIASQLMTLLHRP
;
A
#
# COMPACT_ATOMS: atom_id res chain seq x y z
N MET A 1 21.39 8.07 -13.28
CA MET A 1 20.97 7.06 -12.30
C MET A 1 19.67 7.52 -11.64
N ASN A 2 18.73 6.61 -11.50
CA ASN A 2 17.43 6.87 -10.90
C ASN A 2 17.34 6.22 -9.52
N VAL A 3 16.50 6.77 -8.65
CA VAL A 3 16.30 6.26 -7.29
C VAL A 3 14.82 6.10 -6.99
N PHE A 4 14.52 5.07 -6.20
CA PHE A 4 13.23 4.82 -5.59
C PHE A 4 13.38 5.09 -4.10
N TYR A 5 12.61 6.02 -3.56
CA TYR A 5 12.77 6.48 -2.18
C TYR A 5 11.43 6.68 -1.48
N GLU A 6 11.48 6.68 -0.16
CA GLU A 6 10.31 6.92 0.68
C GLU A 6 10.38 8.31 1.29
N GLU A 7 9.31 9.09 1.10
CA GLU A 7 9.18 10.43 1.66
C GLU A 7 7.71 10.71 2.00
N ASP A 8 7.49 11.33 3.15
CA ASP A 8 6.16 11.73 3.62
C ASP A 8 5.14 10.56 3.65
N GLY A 9 5.60 9.37 4.01
CA GLY A 9 4.76 8.18 4.09
C GLY A 9 4.39 7.56 2.75
N GLY A 10 5.02 7.97 1.67
CA GLY A 10 4.79 7.44 0.33
C GLY A 10 6.07 7.15 -0.41
N PHE A 11 5.95 6.44 -1.53
CA PHE A 11 7.08 6.11 -2.39
C PHE A 11 7.14 7.06 -3.58
N LYS A 12 8.35 7.48 -3.92
CA LYS A 12 8.61 8.39 -5.03
C LYS A 12 9.81 7.92 -5.83
N VAL A 13 9.91 8.40 -7.06
CA VAL A 13 11.05 8.15 -7.93
C VAL A 13 11.63 9.47 -8.43
N GLY A 14 12.93 9.49 -8.69
CA GLY A 14 13.59 10.67 -9.23
C GLY A 14 14.92 10.33 -9.89
N THR A 15 15.38 11.22 -10.74
CA THR A 15 16.71 11.13 -11.37
C THR A 15 17.70 11.88 -10.49
N VAL A 16 18.82 11.24 -10.18
CA VAL A 16 19.89 11.86 -9.37
C VAL A 16 20.61 12.91 -10.20
N LEU A 17 20.56 14.16 -9.76
CA LEU A 17 21.28 15.28 -10.38
C LEU A 17 22.66 15.47 -9.75
N SER A 18 22.73 15.33 -8.42
CA SER A 18 24.00 15.40 -7.69
C SER A 18 23.87 14.58 -6.40
N SER A 19 24.98 14.13 -5.87
CA SER A 19 25.00 13.34 -4.64
C SER A 19 26.17 13.73 -3.75
N THR A 20 25.91 13.69 -2.44
CA THR A 20 26.92 13.77 -1.40
C THR A 20 26.76 12.56 -0.49
N ASP A 21 27.64 12.37 0.49
CA ASP A 21 27.57 11.25 1.42
C ASP A 21 26.26 11.28 2.26
N ALA A 22 25.72 12.47 2.49
CA ALA A 22 24.56 12.66 3.35
C ALA A 22 23.24 12.86 2.61
N ALA A 23 23.28 13.36 1.36
CA ALA A 23 22.06 13.75 0.63
C ALA A 23 22.21 13.63 -0.88
N LEU A 24 21.07 13.53 -1.55
CA LEU A 24 20.95 13.50 -3.01
C LEU A 24 20.05 14.63 -3.47
N GLN A 25 20.38 15.25 -4.59
CA GLN A 25 19.47 16.13 -5.30
C GLN A 25 18.83 15.33 -6.43
N VAL A 26 17.51 15.27 -6.46
CA VAL A 26 16.76 14.47 -7.43
C VAL A 26 15.72 15.32 -8.14
N GLU A 27 15.45 14.94 -9.39
CA GLU A 27 14.40 15.55 -10.21
C GLU A 27 13.29 14.53 -10.44
N ALA A 28 12.06 14.88 -10.03
CA ALA A 28 10.89 14.05 -10.23
C ALA A 28 10.47 14.01 -11.71
N PRO A 29 9.65 13.01 -12.14
CA PRO A 29 9.20 12.92 -13.54
C PRO A 29 8.52 14.17 -14.06
N HIS A 30 7.86 14.94 -13.18
CA HIS A 30 7.18 16.19 -13.53
C HIS A 30 8.10 17.43 -13.47
N GLY A 31 9.39 17.24 -13.28
CA GLY A 31 10.39 18.30 -13.31
C GLY A 31 10.72 18.98 -11.99
N LYS A 32 10.00 18.65 -10.92
CA LYS A 32 10.28 19.22 -9.60
C LYS A 32 11.59 18.67 -9.03
N ARG A 33 12.45 19.55 -8.56
CA ARG A 33 13.70 19.17 -7.91
C ARG A 33 13.55 19.17 -6.40
N SER A 34 14.14 18.18 -5.76
CA SER A 34 14.09 18.03 -4.31
C SER A 34 15.43 17.52 -3.78
N LYS A 35 15.72 17.86 -2.54
CA LYS A 35 16.86 17.32 -1.82
C LYS A 35 16.36 16.27 -0.84
N ILE A 36 16.88 15.05 -0.94
CA ILE A 36 16.52 13.95 -0.05
C ILE A 36 17.76 13.44 0.68
N LYS A 37 17.55 12.86 1.85
CA LYS A 37 18.64 12.22 2.58
C LYS A 37 18.97 10.88 1.94
N THR A 38 20.23 10.50 1.92
CA THR A 38 20.70 9.24 1.34
C THR A 38 20.00 8.03 1.95
N ASN A 39 19.71 8.07 3.25
CA ASN A 39 19.02 6.97 3.93
C ASN A 39 17.52 6.84 3.59
N HIS A 40 16.94 7.78 2.86
CA HIS A 40 15.57 7.66 2.32
C HIS A 40 15.52 6.80 1.05
N VAL A 41 16.65 6.61 0.39
CA VAL A 41 16.75 5.82 -0.85
C VAL A 41 16.60 4.34 -0.52
N LEU A 42 15.63 3.68 -1.14
CA LEU A 42 15.40 2.25 -0.98
C LEU A 42 16.08 1.44 -2.08
N LEU A 43 16.02 1.93 -3.31
CA LEU A 43 16.57 1.26 -4.49
C LEU A 43 17.21 2.26 -5.44
N ARG A 44 18.17 1.78 -6.22
CA ARG A 44 18.76 2.50 -7.35
C ARG A 44 18.51 1.70 -8.62
N PHE A 45 18.18 2.38 -9.70
CA PHE A 45 17.88 1.70 -10.97
C PHE A 45 18.29 2.55 -12.16
N THR A 46 18.41 1.90 -13.32
CA THR A 46 18.80 2.55 -14.58
C THR A 46 17.70 2.56 -15.63
N SER A 47 16.57 1.89 -15.37
CA SER A 47 15.42 1.88 -16.28
C SER A 47 14.80 3.28 -16.40
N PRO A 48 14.01 3.53 -17.48
CA PRO A 48 13.34 4.82 -17.65
C PRO A 48 12.44 5.17 -16.47
N LEU A 49 12.58 6.41 -16.00
CA LEU A 49 11.86 6.89 -14.82
C LEU A 49 10.35 6.82 -15.00
N ALA A 50 9.85 7.17 -16.19
CA ALA A 50 8.43 7.20 -16.49
C ALA A 50 7.77 5.81 -16.44
N ASP A 51 8.53 4.75 -16.70
CA ASP A 51 8.01 3.38 -16.78
C ASP A 51 8.13 2.61 -15.46
N PHE A 52 9.00 3.06 -14.57
CA PHE A 52 9.35 2.32 -13.35
C PHE A 52 8.16 2.11 -12.42
N LEU A 53 7.53 3.19 -11.97
CA LEU A 53 6.39 3.11 -11.05
C LEU A 53 5.18 2.39 -11.64
N PRO A 54 4.74 2.70 -12.88
CA PRO A 54 3.63 1.97 -13.48
C PRO A 54 3.87 0.47 -13.59
N THR A 55 5.10 0.06 -13.95
CA THR A 55 5.47 -1.36 -14.03
C THR A 55 5.47 -2.00 -12.64
N ALA A 56 6.04 -1.32 -11.65
CA ALA A 56 6.05 -1.80 -10.27
C ALA A 56 4.62 -1.93 -9.71
N GLU A 57 3.76 -0.98 -9.97
CA GLU A 57 2.36 -1.01 -9.55
C GLU A 57 1.60 -2.17 -10.19
N ALA A 58 1.84 -2.43 -11.47
CA ALA A 58 1.23 -3.56 -12.19
C ALA A 58 1.66 -4.90 -11.58
N ILE A 59 2.95 -5.06 -11.27
CA ILE A 59 3.46 -6.26 -10.61
C ILE A 59 2.86 -6.38 -9.21
N ALA A 60 2.81 -5.28 -8.46
CA ALA A 60 2.25 -5.26 -7.10
C ALA A 60 0.79 -5.71 -7.07
N ALA A 61 0.01 -5.33 -8.08
CA ALA A 61 -1.39 -5.73 -8.19
C ALA A 61 -1.57 -7.25 -8.35
N GLU A 62 -0.58 -7.93 -8.90
CA GLU A 62 -0.59 -9.39 -9.08
C GLU A 62 -0.04 -10.16 -7.88
N VAL A 63 0.58 -9.47 -6.92
CA VAL A 63 1.16 -10.10 -5.72
C VAL A 63 0.04 -10.48 -4.76
N ASP A 64 0.01 -11.77 -4.36
CA ASP A 64 -0.92 -12.27 -3.36
C ASP A 64 -0.42 -11.89 -1.96
N ILE A 65 -1.14 -10.99 -1.30
CA ILE A 65 -0.73 -10.49 0.03
C ILE A 65 -0.84 -11.56 1.10
N ASP A 66 -1.82 -12.45 1.02
CA ASP A 66 -1.98 -13.55 1.96
C ASP A 66 -0.79 -14.51 1.87
N PHE A 67 -0.36 -14.81 0.65
CA PHE A 67 0.82 -15.65 0.42
C PHE A 67 2.09 -15.01 0.97
N LEU A 68 2.29 -13.70 0.74
CA LEU A 68 3.40 -12.97 1.30
C LEU A 68 3.42 -13.04 2.82
N TRP A 69 2.27 -12.85 3.45
CA TRP A 69 2.14 -12.91 4.89
C TRP A 69 2.49 -14.31 5.43
N GLU A 70 2.04 -15.36 4.76
CA GLU A 70 2.34 -16.75 5.12
C GLU A 70 3.82 -17.09 4.99
N CYS A 71 4.52 -16.46 4.03
CA CYS A 71 5.96 -16.66 3.82
C CYS A 71 6.82 -15.98 4.89
N CYS A 72 6.27 -15.04 5.65
CA CYS A 72 7.02 -14.28 6.63
C CYS A 72 7.03 -14.97 7.99
N GLY A 73 8.19 -14.88 8.68
CA GLY A 73 8.28 -15.21 10.09
C GLY A 73 7.74 -14.08 10.97
N GLN A 74 8.06 -14.16 12.26
CA GLN A 74 7.63 -13.15 13.24
C GLN A 74 8.61 -11.99 13.39
N ASP A 75 9.76 -12.07 12.74
CA ASP A 75 10.82 -11.07 12.84
C ASP A 75 10.63 -9.95 11.82
N GLU A 76 11.20 -8.79 12.15
CA GLU A 76 11.29 -7.65 11.24
C GLU A 76 12.17 -8.02 10.04
N PHE A 77 11.79 -7.55 8.86
CA PHE A 77 12.54 -7.81 7.63
C PHE A 77 12.58 -6.56 6.73
N GLY A 78 13.58 -6.53 5.83
CA GLY A 78 13.61 -5.56 4.75
C GLY A 78 12.80 -6.04 3.55
N PHE A 79 12.20 -5.12 2.79
CA PHE A 79 11.38 -5.47 1.63
C PHE A 79 12.17 -6.24 0.56
N GLU A 80 13.47 -5.97 0.42
CA GLU A 80 14.31 -6.64 -0.56
C GLU A 80 14.48 -8.13 -0.27
N ALA A 81 14.63 -8.48 1.01
CA ALA A 81 14.75 -9.88 1.42
C ALA A 81 13.46 -10.65 1.12
N LEU A 82 12.31 -10.05 1.40
CA LEU A 82 11.03 -10.65 1.10
C LEU A 82 10.81 -10.78 -0.41
N ALA A 83 11.23 -9.79 -1.19
CA ALA A 83 11.14 -9.83 -2.65
C ALA A 83 11.95 -11.00 -3.20
N GLN A 84 13.16 -11.23 -2.69
CA GLN A 84 14.00 -12.35 -3.10
C GLN A 84 13.34 -13.70 -2.77
N ASP A 85 12.76 -13.83 -1.59
CA ASP A 85 12.04 -15.05 -1.19
C ASP A 85 10.81 -15.29 -2.07
N TYR A 86 10.09 -14.24 -2.42
CA TYR A 86 8.88 -14.34 -3.25
C TYR A 86 9.18 -14.75 -4.69
N VAL A 87 10.19 -14.14 -5.32
CA VAL A 87 10.52 -14.43 -6.72
C VAL A 87 11.45 -15.63 -6.89
N GLY A 88 12.13 -16.07 -5.82
CA GLY A 88 13.01 -17.22 -5.84
C GLY A 88 14.37 -16.98 -6.48
N HIS A 89 14.72 -15.72 -6.78
CA HIS A 89 16.02 -15.31 -7.33
C HIS A 89 16.29 -13.87 -6.89
N PRO A 90 17.50 -13.33 -7.07
CA PRO A 90 17.75 -11.92 -6.78
C PRO A 90 16.78 -11.03 -7.57
N PRO A 91 15.95 -10.21 -6.88
CA PRO A 91 14.92 -9.42 -7.57
C PRO A 91 15.52 -8.27 -8.35
N SER A 92 14.89 -7.91 -9.47
CA SER A 92 15.20 -6.66 -10.16
C SER A 92 14.71 -5.48 -9.31
N ALA A 93 15.18 -4.26 -9.62
CA ALA A 93 14.73 -3.07 -8.90
C ALA A 93 13.20 -2.90 -8.96
N VAL A 94 12.59 -3.15 -10.12
CA VAL A 94 11.14 -3.03 -10.28
C VAL A 94 10.39 -4.10 -9.49
N GLU A 95 10.92 -5.32 -9.41
CA GLU A 95 10.31 -6.38 -8.60
C GLU A 95 10.38 -6.05 -7.11
N ALA A 96 11.52 -5.58 -6.64
CA ALA A 96 11.68 -5.16 -5.24
C ALA A 96 10.77 -3.98 -4.91
N ALA A 97 10.66 -3.00 -5.81
CA ALA A 97 9.73 -1.87 -5.64
C ALA A 97 8.28 -2.32 -5.59
N ALA A 98 7.90 -3.31 -6.40
CA ALA A 98 6.55 -3.88 -6.39
C ALA A 98 6.22 -4.49 -5.02
N ILE A 99 7.14 -5.22 -4.42
CA ILE A 99 6.95 -5.78 -3.09
C ILE A 99 6.83 -4.66 -2.04
N ALA A 100 7.67 -3.63 -2.10
CA ALA A 100 7.57 -2.48 -1.20
C ALA A 100 6.20 -1.79 -1.30
N LEU A 101 5.72 -1.56 -2.52
CA LEU A 101 4.40 -0.98 -2.77
C LEU A 101 3.28 -1.85 -2.20
N ARG A 102 3.38 -3.17 -2.39
CA ARG A 102 2.37 -4.10 -1.89
C ARG A 102 2.33 -4.13 -0.37
N LEU A 103 3.48 -4.18 0.30
CA LEU A 103 3.56 -4.13 1.75
C LEU A 103 2.96 -2.84 2.31
N HIS A 104 3.27 -1.73 1.69
CA HIS A 104 2.75 -0.42 2.09
C HIS A 104 1.23 -0.32 1.91
N SER A 105 0.69 -0.97 0.89
CA SER A 105 -0.76 -0.96 0.60
C SER A 105 -1.59 -1.84 1.52
N ALA A 106 -0.95 -2.67 2.35
CA ALA A 106 -1.62 -3.65 3.21
C ALA A 106 -1.19 -3.48 4.68
N PRO A 107 -1.53 -2.36 5.34
CA PRO A 107 -1.07 -2.06 6.68
C PRO A 107 -1.62 -3.02 7.75
N ILE A 108 -2.72 -3.72 7.48
CA ILE A 108 -3.26 -4.72 8.41
C ILE A 108 -2.51 -6.05 8.36
N TYR A 109 -1.85 -6.35 7.23
CA TYR A 109 -1.02 -7.56 7.08
C TYR A 109 0.42 -7.33 7.52
N PHE A 110 0.94 -6.13 7.31
CA PHE A 110 2.34 -5.81 7.58
C PHE A 110 2.46 -4.48 8.29
N HIS A 111 3.11 -4.49 9.44
CA HIS A 111 3.38 -3.29 10.21
C HIS A 111 4.71 -2.68 9.75
N ARG A 112 4.70 -1.39 9.44
CA ARG A 112 5.91 -0.67 9.05
C ARG A 112 6.77 -0.43 10.29
N LYS A 113 8.04 -0.85 10.25
CA LYS A 113 9.00 -0.70 11.34
C LYS A 113 10.10 0.33 11.06
N GLY A 114 10.22 0.75 9.82
CA GLY A 114 11.19 1.73 9.36
C GLY A 114 11.09 1.88 7.86
N ARG A 115 11.96 2.68 7.26
CA ARG A 115 11.96 2.85 5.81
C ARG A 115 12.37 1.53 5.14
N GLY A 116 11.44 0.98 4.37
CA GLY A 116 11.66 -0.30 3.70
C GLY A 116 11.70 -1.49 4.64
N ARG A 117 11.34 -1.34 5.90
CA ARG A 117 11.33 -2.41 6.89
C ARG A 117 9.94 -2.64 7.43
N TYR A 118 9.56 -3.92 7.50
CA TYR A 118 8.21 -4.33 7.86
C TYR A 118 8.26 -5.57 8.76
N ARG A 119 7.15 -5.82 9.40
CA ARG A 119 6.92 -7.03 10.20
C ARG A 119 5.52 -7.55 9.90
N ALA A 120 5.41 -8.86 9.68
CA ALA A 120 4.10 -9.49 9.48
C ALA A 120 3.26 -9.34 10.77
N ALA A 121 2.00 -8.96 10.60
CA ALA A 121 1.07 -8.85 11.73
C ALA A 121 0.88 -10.23 12.39
N PRO A 122 0.83 -10.32 13.74
CA PRO A 122 0.49 -11.57 14.41
C PRO A 122 -0.87 -12.11 13.95
N GLU A 123 -1.01 -13.43 13.90
CA GLU A 123 -2.21 -14.07 13.34
C GLU A 123 -3.51 -13.61 14.00
N ASP A 124 -3.52 -13.51 15.32
CA ASP A 124 -4.69 -13.07 16.09
C ASP A 124 -5.07 -11.62 15.78
N ILE A 125 -4.07 -10.73 15.66
CA ILE A 125 -4.28 -9.33 15.30
C ILE A 125 -4.78 -9.21 13.87
N LEU A 126 -4.19 -9.98 12.94
CA LEU A 126 -4.62 -10.00 11.55
C LEU A 126 -6.06 -10.47 11.41
N LYS A 127 -6.43 -11.55 12.06
CA LYS A 127 -7.80 -12.08 12.04
C LYS A 127 -8.80 -11.05 12.58
N ALA A 128 -8.48 -10.38 13.66
CA ALA A 128 -9.34 -9.33 14.24
C ALA A 128 -9.50 -8.15 13.28
N ALA A 129 -8.42 -7.72 12.62
CA ALA A 129 -8.45 -6.63 11.65
C ALA A 129 -9.28 -6.98 10.42
N LEU A 130 -9.12 -8.21 9.89
CA LEU A 130 -9.90 -8.70 8.75
C LEU A 130 -11.39 -8.81 9.09
N ALA A 131 -11.72 -9.30 10.28
CA ALA A 131 -13.11 -9.36 10.74
C ALA A 131 -13.74 -7.98 10.85
N GLY A 132 -12.98 -6.98 11.33
CA GLY A 132 -13.43 -5.60 11.39
C GLY A 132 -13.65 -4.98 10.02
N GLN A 133 -12.78 -5.26 9.05
CA GLN A 133 -12.96 -4.82 7.66
C GLN A 133 -14.19 -5.45 7.02
N GLU A 134 -14.40 -6.73 7.20
CA GLU A 134 -15.56 -7.45 6.67
C GLU A 134 -16.86 -6.89 7.22
N LYS A 135 -16.90 -6.62 8.52
CA LYS A 135 -18.08 -6.00 9.16
C LYS A 135 -18.38 -4.64 8.56
N ARG A 136 -17.37 -3.79 8.36
CA ARG A 136 -17.56 -2.47 7.74
C ARG A 136 -18.05 -2.59 6.30
N ARG A 137 -17.49 -3.52 5.53
CA ARG A 137 -17.89 -3.78 4.14
C ARG A 137 -19.36 -4.18 4.05
N LEU A 138 -19.81 -5.08 4.91
CA LEU A 138 -21.21 -5.51 4.96
C LEU A 138 -22.16 -4.36 5.31
N GLN A 139 -21.76 -3.48 6.23
CA GLN A 139 -22.53 -2.29 6.57
C GLN A 139 -22.67 -1.34 5.38
N GLU A 140 -21.61 -1.11 4.64
CA GLU A 140 -21.63 -0.27 3.43
C GLU A 140 -22.52 -0.85 2.34
N VAL A 141 -22.49 -2.16 2.13
CA VAL A 141 -23.36 -2.86 1.17
C VAL A 141 -24.82 -2.68 1.56
N GLN A 142 -25.17 -2.84 2.83
CA GLN A 142 -26.53 -2.63 3.32
C GLN A 142 -27.05 -1.22 3.06
N ILE A 143 -26.22 -0.21 3.35
CA ILE A 143 -26.56 1.20 3.12
C ILE A 143 -26.81 1.44 1.62
N THR A 144 -25.96 0.88 0.75
CA THR A 144 -26.12 1.00 -0.69
C THR A 144 -27.42 0.36 -1.19
N GLU A 145 -27.76 -0.83 -0.69
CA GLU A 145 -29.02 -1.52 -1.02
C GLU A 145 -30.23 -0.72 -0.60
N TRP A 146 -30.24 -0.16 0.60
CA TRP A 146 -31.32 0.69 1.09
C TRP A 146 -31.49 1.95 0.24
N ALA A 147 -30.39 2.60 -0.15
CA ALA A 147 -30.42 3.75 -1.03
C ALA A 147 -31.01 3.40 -2.40
N ALA A 148 -30.66 2.25 -2.97
CA ALA A 148 -31.20 1.77 -4.25
C ALA A 148 -32.71 1.49 -4.14
N GLN A 149 -33.18 0.90 -3.06
CA GLN A 149 -34.60 0.66 -2.82
C GLN A 149 -35.39 1.96 -2.69
N LEU A 150 -34.84 2.95 -2.02
CA LEU A 150 -35.43 4.29 -1.92
C LEU A 150 -35.56 4.95 -3.29
N ALA A 151 -34.51 4.88 -4.11
CA ALA A 151 -34.51 5.44 -5.46
C ALA A 151 -35.56 4.75 -6.36
N ALA A 152 -35.80 3.46 -6.15
CA ALA A 152 -36.81 2.70 -6.88
C ALA A 152 -38.24 2.92 -6.37
N GLY A 153 -38.44 3.69 -5.29
CA GLY A 153 -39.73 3.93 -4.68
C GLY A 153 -40.24 2.76 -3.86
N MET A 154 -39.42 1.76 -3.60
CA MET A 154 -39.78 0.58 -2.79
C MET A 154 -39.20 0.76 -1.40
N LEU A 155 -40.07 0.93 -0.40
CA LEU A 155 -39.68 1.08 1.00
C LEU A 155 -40.19 -0.10 1.78
N PRO A 156 -39.39 -1.11 2.13
CA PRO A 156 -39.76 -2.10 3.12
C PRO A 156 -40.08 -1.40 4.45
N GLU A 157 -41.08 -1.87 5.14
CA GLU A 157 -41.57 -1.25 6.38
C GLU A 157 -40.45 -1.04 7.41
N ALA A 158 -39.51 -2.00 7.54
CA ALA A 158 -38.38 -1.90 8.45
C ALA A 158 -37.46 -0.74 8.12
N ILE A 159 -37.21 -0.46 6.83
CA ILE A 159 -36.38 0.65 6.37
C ILE A 159 -37.08 1.98 6.57
N ALA A 160 -38.39 2.05 6.29
CA ALA A 160 -39.18 3.24 6.52
C ALA A 160 -39.13 3.65 8.00
N SER A 161 -39.27 2.68 8.91
CA SER A 161 -39.18 2.92 10.35
C SER A 161 -37.84 3.47 10.77
N GLN A 162 -36.73 2.91 10.25
CA GLN A 162 -35.38 3.38 10.54
C GLN A 162 -35.13 4.79 10.00
N LEU A 163 -35.60 5.09 8.80
CA LEU A 163 -35.52 6.42 8.21
C LEU A 163 -36.27 7.47 9.02
N MET A 164 -37.44 7.15 9.48
CA MET A 164 -38.21 8.04 10.35
C MET A 164 -37.44 8.33 11.65
N THR A 165 -36.81 7.33 12.25
CA THR A 165 -35.97 7.50 13.43
C THR A 165 -34.78 8.41 13.16
N LEU A 166 -34.11 8.25 12.03
CA LEU A 166 -32.96 9.08 11.63
C LEU A 166 -33.37 10.54 11.35
N LEU A 167 -34.52 10.76 10.71
CA LEU A 167 -35.01 12.08 10.40
C LEU A 167 -35.46 12.87 11.65
N HIS A 168 -35.89 12.19 12.71
CA HIS A 168 -36.31 12.80 13.95
C HIS A 168 -35.17 12.98 14.97
N ARG A 169 -33.96 12.49 14.69
CA ARG A 169 -32.80 12.74 15.54
C ARG A 169 -32.18 14.07 15.18
N PRO A 170 -31.97 14.97 16.16
CA PRO A 170 -31.29 16.23 15.93
C PRO A 170 -29.82 16.04 15.59
#